data_7d55cbb8d63bae30dd200995f9e330c2
#
_entry.id   7d55cbb8d63bae30dd200995f9e330c2
#
_cell.length_a   1.000
_cell.length_b   1.000
_cell.length_c   1.000
_cell.angle_alpha   90.00
_cell.angle_beta   90.00
_cell.angle_gamma   90.00
#
_symmetry.space_group_name_H-M   'P 1'
#
loop_
_entity.id
_entity.type
_entity.pdbx_description
1 polymer ?
#
loop_
_entity_poly.entity_id
_entity_poly.type
_entity_poly.pdbx_seq_one_letter_code
_entity_poly.pdbx_strand_id
1 'polypeptide(L)'
;YYLGQSYAFIWQNINQDLFFNGNYISNNDDFDQYLKRFGYKFKNENRELAGYAVLKNKKIILSMDVGDSPSDNFSKFYQSGALSFEIISNGKKLITNSGYFTDTQNKLNKFSKSTALQSTLSIEDHSSCDYKKLDKFNLIVKKGVRIIKKNTVFEKNYWKISGSHDGYLKKFKT
;
A
#
# COMPACT_ATOMS: atom_id res chain seq x y z
N TYR A 1 -4.35 6.08 -14.65
CA TYR A 1 -3.32 6.50 -13.73
C TYR A 1 -3.48 5.74 -12.44
N TYR A 2 -2.45 5.04 -12.07
CA TYR A 2 -2.48 4.00 -11.08
C TYR A 2 -2.69 4.56 -9.68
N LEU A 3 -3.53 3.93 -8.89
CA LEU A 3 -3.62 4.16 -7.44
C LEU A 3 -2.21 4.17 -6.81
N GLY A 4 -1.31 3.34 -7.32
CA GLY A 4 0.08 3.33 -6.89
C GLY A 4 0.84 4.63 -7.13
N GLN A 5 0.58 5.35 -8.21
CA GLN A 5 1.24 6.64 -8.43
C GLN A 5 0.63 7.75 -7.57
N SER A 6 -0.70 7.74 -7.38
CA SER A 6 -1.34 8.67 -6.45
C SER A 6 -0.88 8.42 -5.02
N TYR A 7 -0.72 7.18 -4.66
CA TYR A 7 -0.21 6.77 -3.37
C TYR A 7 1.28 7.12 -3.21
N ALA A 8 2.11 6.81 -4.20
CA ALA A 8 3.50 7.23 -4.22
C ALA A 8 3.64 8.75 -4.10
N PHE A 9 2.78 9.50 -4.77
CA PHE A 9 2.74 10.95 -4.69
C PHE A 9 2.39 11.44 -3.27
N ILE A 10 1.39 10.87 -2.64
CA ILE A 10 1.02 11.22 -1.25
C ILE A 10 2.18 10.90 -0.30
N TRP A 11 2.77 9.73 -0.44
CA TRP A 11 3.89 9.31 0.38
C TRP A 11 5.17 10.07 0.10
N GLN A 12 5.43 10.40 -1.14
CA GLN A 12 6.56 11.22 -1.55
C GLN A 12 6.54 12.58 -0.85
N ASN A 13 5.35 13.16 -0.66
CA ASN A 13 5.20 14.42 0.07
C ASN A 13 5.18 14.28 1.61
N ILE A 14 5.10 13.05 2.11
CA ILE A 14 5.14 12.76 3.53
C ILE A 14 6.53 12.27 3.93
N ASN A 15 7.12 11.39 3.13
CA ASN A 15 8.47 10.89 3.32
C ASN A 15 8.98 10.22 2.04
N GLN A 16 10.00 10.79 1.47
CA GLN A 16 10.57 10.44 0.16
C GLN A 16 11.05 8.99 0.06
N ASP A 17 11.42 8.39 1.17
CA ASP A 17 12.09 7.10 1.17
C ASP A 17 11.15 5.91 1.14
N LEU A 18 9.85 6.10 1.37
CA LEU A 18 8.95 4.99 1.59
C LEU A 18 8.69 4.15 0.34
N PHE A 19 8.62 4.78 -0.82
CA PHE A 19 8.27 4.11 -2.08
C PHE A 19 9.41 3.94 -3.06
N PHE A 20 10.49 4.64 -2.87
CA PHE A 20 11.61 4.67 -3.78
C PHE A 20 12.86 4.34 -2.99
N ASN A 21 13.28 3.11 -3.02
CA ASN A 21 14.52 2.57 -2.46
C ASN A 21 15.65 3.61 -2.28
N GLY A 22 15.50 4.54 -1.36
CA GLY A 22 16.55 5.41 -0.85
C GLY A 22 17.33 6.31 -1.84
N ASN A 23 17.17 6.11 -3.13
CA ASN A 23 17.95 6.81 -4.14
C ASN A 23 17.26 8.03 -4.75
N TYR A 24 16.05 8.33 -4.33
CA TYR A 24 15.34 9.52 -4.78
C TYR A 24 15.50 10.64 -3.75
N ILE A 25 16.70 11.09 -3.59
CA ILE A 25 17.02 12.38 -2.95
C ILE A 25 16.96 13.46 -4.04
N SER A 26 16.01 13.50 -4.88
CA SER A 26 15.98 14.58 -5.84
C SER A 26 14.65 15.29 -5.81
N ASN A 27 14.71 16.53 -5.48
CA ASN A 27 13.84 17.60 -5.95
C ASN A 27 12.38 17.59 -5.48
N ASN A 28 12.06 17.00 -4.34
CA ASN A 28 10.74 17.16 -3.76
C ASN A 28 10.55 18.55 -3.20
N ASP A 29 11.62 19.18 -2.74
CA ASP A 29 11.58 20.59 -2.32
C ASP A 29 11.20 21.49 -3.49
N ASP A 30 11.69 21.20 -4.69
CA ASP A 30 11.35 21.97 -5.88
C ASP A 30 9.90 21.78 -6.29
N PHE A 31 9.39 20.55 -6.21
CA PHE A 31 7.99 20.26 -6.51
C PHE A 31 7.04 20.83 -5.46
N ASP A 32 7.38 20.71 -4.19
CA ASP A 32 6.62 21.33 -3.09
C ASP A 32 6.64 22.86 -3.19
N GLN A 33 7.77 23.46 -3.56
CA GLN A 33 7.87 24.88 -3.83
C GLN A 33 7.03 25.29 -5.04
N TYR A 34 7.08 24.50 -6.13
CA TYR A 34 6.24 24.70 -7.30
C TYR A 34 4.77 24.71 -6.91
N LEU A 35 4.28 23.71 -6.20
CA LEU A 35 2.89 23.65 -5.76
C LEU A 35 2.52 24.82 -4.83
N LYS A 36 3.40 25.19 -3.91
CA LYS A 36 3.17 26.35 -3.02
C LYS A 36 2.99 27.65 -3.79
N ARG A 37 3.71 27.86 -4.92
CA ARG A 37 3.54 29.05 -5.79
C ARG A 37 2.14 29.15 -6.36
N PHE A 38 1.47 28.02 -6.58
CA PHE A 38 0.08 27.96 -7.05
C PHE A 38 -0.96 27.90 -5.92
N GLY A 39 -0.55 28.19 -4.68
CA GLY A 39 -1.45 28.20 -3.54
C GLY A 39 -1.85 26.82 -3.00
N TYR A 40 -1.27 25.74 -3.50
CA TYR A 40 -1.51 24.40 -2.96
C TYR A 40 -0.82 24.25 -1.60
N LYS A 41 -1.62 23.88 -0.61
CA LYS A 41 -1.12 23.52 0.73
C LYS A 41 -1.46 22.08 0.98
N PHE A 42 -0.45 21.25 1.22
CA PHE A 42 -0.67 19.91 1.73
C PHE A 42 -1.21 20.01 3.15
N LYS A 43 -2.43 19.57 3.33
CA LYS A 43 -3.01 19.50 4.67
C LYS A 43 -2.44 18.29 5.38
N ASN A 44 -1.93 18.52 6.58
CA ASN A 44 -1.52 17.44 7.49
C ASN A 44 -2.75 16.79 8.15
N GLU A 45 -3.65 16.25 7.35
CA GLU A 45 -4.86 15.60 7.84
C GLU A 45 -4.71 14.10 7.80
N ASN A 46 -5.20 13.45 8.85
CA ASN A 46 -5.41 12.02 8.84
C ASN A 46 -6.56 11.71 7.90
N ARG A 47 -6.33 10.83 6.93
CA ARG A 47 -7.29 10.60 5.85
C ARG A 47 -7.36 9.14 5.44
N GLU A 48 -8.54 8.79 4.98
CA GLU A 48 -8.71 7.68 4.07
C GLU A 48 -8.77 8.25 2.65
N LEU A 49 -7.84 7.81 1.79
CA LEU A 49 -7.73 8.26 0.42
C LEU A 49 -7.35 7.10 -0.49
N ALA A 50 -8.10 6.92 -1.59
CA ALA A 50 -7.81 5.93 -2.62
C ALA A 50 -7.58 4.51 -2.08
N GLY A 51 -8.31 4.09 -1.04
CA GLY A 51 -8.17 2.78 -0.42
C GLY A 51 -7.08 2.68 0.65
N TYR A 52 -6.46 3.80 1.02
CA TYR A 52 -5.47 3.82 2.10
C TYR A 52 -5.92 4.68 3.26
N ALA A 53 -5.74 4.17 4.48
CA ALA A 53 -5.88 4.96 5.69
C ALA A 53 -4.50 5.46 6.12
N VAL A 54 -4.33 6.77 6.25
CA VAL A 54 -3.07 7.39 6.64
C VAL A 54 -3.27 8.20 7.90
N LEU A 55 -2.55 7.84 8.95
CA LEU A 55 -2.50 8.54 10.23
C LEU A 55 -1.09 9.05 10.47
N LYS A 56 -0.97 10.32 10.81
CA LYS A 56 0.34 10.93 11.03
C LYS A 56 0.37 12.01 12.09
N ASN A 57 1.51 12.14 12.72
CA ASN A 57 1.92 13.28 13.51
C ASN A 57 3.37 13.67 13.17
N LYS A 58 3.98 14.53 13.99
CA LYS A 58 5.37 14.99 13.77
C LYS A 58 6.42 13.86 13.80
N LYS A 59 6.12 12.74 14.46
CA LYS A 59 7.10 11.66 14.70
C LYS A 59 6.74 10.36 14.00
N ILE A 60 5.46 10.07 13.83
CA ILE A 60 4.97 8.78 13.35
C ILE A 60 4.08 8.98 12.14
N ILE A 61 4.26 8.14 11.15
CA ILE A 61 3.37 7.96 10.01
C ILE A 61 2.98 6.49 9.98
N LEU A 62 1.68 6.22 9.96
CA LEU A 62 1.10 4.90 9.76
C LEU A 62 0.24 4.94 8.52
N SER A 63 0.46 4.04 7.59
CA SER A 63 -0.39 3.81 6.43
C SER A 63 -0.86 2.38 6.38
N MET A 64 -2.13 2.16 6.04
CA MET A 64 -2.72 0.83 5.91
C MET A 64 -3.55 0.76 4.64
N ASP A 65 -3.39 -0.33 3.88
CA ASP A 65 -4.24 -0.64 2.73
C ASP A 65 -5.61 -1.11 3.25
N VAL A 66 -6.63 -0.30 3.04
CA VAL A 66 -8.03 -0.56 3.42
C VAL A 66 -8.95 -0.56 2.19
N GLY A 67 -8.39 -0.74 1.01
CA GLY A 67 -9.08 -0.80 -0.26
C GLY A 67 -9.34 -2.22 -0.75
N ASP A 68 -10.32 -2.35 -1.63
CA ASP A 68 -10.55 -3.58 -2.37
C ASP A 68 -9.42 -3.82 -3.38
N SER A 69 -9.19 -5.09 -3.73
CA SER A 69 -8.28 -5.41 -4.84
C SER A 69 -8.75 -4.76 -6.13
N PRO A 70 -7.83 -4.28 -6.98
CA PRO A 70 -8.18 -3.76 -8.28
C PRO A 70 -8.74 -4.85 -9.19
N SER A 71 -9.56 -4.45 -10.17
CA SER A 71 -10.05 -5.34 -11.21
C SER A 71 -8.90 -5.90 -12.09
N ASP A 72 -9.19 -6.97 -12.83
CA ASP A 72 -8.24 -7.67 -13.69
C ASP A 72 -7.32 -6.75 -14.48
N ASN A 73 -7.89 -5.77 -15.18
CA ASN A 73 -7.16 -4.87 -16.07
C ASN A 73 -6.15 -3.94 -15.34
N PHE A 74 -6.40 -3.68 -14.07
CA PHE A 74 -5.58 -2.77 -13.26
C PHE A 74 -4.70 -3.48 -12.23
N SER A 75 -4.73 -4.82 -12.23
CA SER A 75 -4.08 -5.63 -11.19
C SER A 75 -2.67 -6.12 -11.53
N LYS A 76 -2.12 -5.73 -12.68
CA LYS A 76 -0.80 -6.18 -13.13
C LYS A 76 0.31 -5.95 -12.09
N PHE A 77 0.26 -4.84 -11.39
CA PHE A 77 1.25 -4.46 -10.37
C PHE A 77 0.75 -4.65 -8.95
N TYR A 78 -0.46 -5.19 -8.80
CA TYR A 78 -1.03 -5.41 -7.48
C TYR A 78 -0.30 -6.53 -6.74
N GLN A 79 -0.18 -6.37 -5.45
CA GLN A 79 0.38 -7.32 -4.50
C GLN A 79 -0.72 -7.71 -3.51
N SER A 80 -0.75 -8.95 -3.04
CA SER A 80 -1.79 -9.44 -2.13
C SER A 80 -1.64 -8.84 -0.72
N GLY A 81 -1.72 -7.51 -0.63
CA GLY A 81 -1.44 -6.73 0.57
C GLY A 81 -2.69 -6.17 1.26
N ALA A 82 -3.85 -6.82 1.12
CA ALA A 82 -5.05 -6.37 1.83
C ALA A 82 -4.78 -6.24 3.34
N LEU A 83 -5.10 -5.08 3.92
CA LEU A 83 -4.82 -4.69 5.29
C LEU A 83 -3.33 -4.66 5.66
N SER A 84 -2.42 -4.69 4.68
CA SER A 84 -1.01 -4.45 4.96
C SER A 84 -0.78 -3.02 5.43
N PHE A 85 0.22 -2.84 6.27
CA PHE A 85 0.52 -1.52 6.82
C PHE A 85 2.01 -1.22 6.83
N GLU A 86 2.33 0.05 6.84
CA GLU A 86 3.69 0.54 6.96
C GLU A 86 3.79 1.59 8.06
N ILE A 87 4.88 1.56 8.79
CA ILE A 87 5.14 2.51 9.88
C ILE A 87 6.51 3.16 9.69
N ILE A 88 6.51 4.48 9.74
CA ILE A 88 7.72 5.28 9.86
C ILE A 88 7.70 5.98 11.21
N SER A 89 8.82 5.97 11.90
CA SER A 89 9.01 6.73 13.15
C SER A 89 10.30 7.52 13.10
N ASN A 90 10.19 8.83 13.35
CA ASN A 90 11.32 9.76 13.31
C ASN A 90 12.13 9.65 12.01
N GLY A 91 11.47 9.52 10.87
CA GLY A 91 12.09 9.37 9.56
C GLY A 91 12.69 7.98 9.27
N LYS A 92 12.58 7.02 10.19
CA LYS A 92 13.07 5.66 10.00
C LYS A 92 11.93 4.69 9.75
N LYS A 93 12.08 3.81 8.78
CA LYS A 93 11.14 2.72 8.51
C LYS A 93 11.21 1.69 9.63
N LEU A 94 10.09 1.43 10.30
CA LEU A 94 9.98 0.37 11.31
C LEU A 94 9.34 -0.89 10.74
N ILE A 95 8.27 -0.72 9.98
CA ILE A 95 7.57 -1.80 9.28
C ILE A 95 7.34 -1.34 7.86
N THR A 96 7.67 -2.18 6.89
CA THR A 96 7.51 -1.90 5.46
C THR A 96 7.16 -3.17 4.70
N ASN A 97 6.45 -3.03 3.60
CA ASN A 97 6.22 -4.09 2.63
C ASN A 97 7.48 -4.31 1.77
N SER A 98 7.60 -5.49 1.16
CA SER A 98 8.75 -5.80 0.30
C SER A 98 8.84 -4.93 -0.96
N GLY A 99 7.71 -4.34 -1.37
CA GLY A 99 7.59 -3.64 -2.64
C GLY A 99 7.45 -4.59 -3.84
N TYR A 100 7.15 -4.02 -5.00
CA TYR A 100 6.98 -4.76 -6.25
C TYR A 100 8.33 -4.95 -6.95
N PHE A 101 8.66 -6.19 -7.27
CA PHE A 101 9.86 -6.51 -8.06
C PHE A 101 9.57 -6.39 -9.54
N THR A 102 10.20 -5.46 -10.22
CA THR A 102 9.83 -5.01 -11.58
C THR A 102 10.23 -5.95 -12.70
N ASP A 103 11.29 -6.74 -12.55
CA ASP A 103 11.71 -7.71 -13.54
C ASP A 103 10.76 -8.90 -13.58
N THR A 104 9.86 -8.90 -14.57
CA THR A 104 8.81 -9.93 -14.70
C THR A 104 9.34 -11.30 -15.13
N GLN A 105 10.57 -11.41 -15.62
CA GLN A 105 11.21 -12.68 -15.96
C GLN A 105 11.82 -13.36 -14.73
N ASN A 106 12.08 -12.59 -13.68
CA ASN A 106 12.66 -13.10 -12.46
C ASN A 106 11.58 -13.71 -11.55
N LYS A 107 11.91 -14.83 -10.89
CA LYS A 107 11.02 -15.49 -9.91
C LYS A 107 10.59 -14.54 -8.78
N LEU A 108 11.43 -13.58 -8.40
CA LEU A 108 11.14 -12.59 -7.36
C LEU A 108 9.92 -11.71 -7.70
N ASN A 109 9.64 -11.48 -8.98
CA ASN A 109 8.41 -10.78 -9.37
C ASN A 109 7.16 -11.51 -8.89
N LYS A 110 7.11 -12.83 -9.08
CA LYS A 110 6.00 -13.65 -8.60
C LYS A 110 5.91 -13.66 -7.08
N PHE A 111 7.05 -13.78 -6.39
CA PHE A 111 7.09 -13.72 -4.93
C PHE A 111 6.61 -12.38 -4.39
N SER A 112 7.00 -11.27 -5.01
CA SER A 112 6.59 -9.93 -4.57
C SER A 112 5.06 -9.72 -4.57
N LYS A 113 4.32 -10.57 -5.27
CA LYS A 113 2.85 -10.56 -5.29
C LYS A 113 2.22 -11.35 -4.12
N SER A 114 2.98 -12.14 -3.39
CA SER A 114 2.44 -12.98 -2.31
C SER A 114 2.16 -12.17 -1.05
N THR A 115 1.12 -12.58 -0.30
CA THR A 115 0.80 -11.99 1.00
C THR A 115 1.92 -12.17 2.02
N ALA A 116 2.68 -13.27 1.94
CA ALA A 116 3.79 -13.53 2.83
C ALA A 116 4.92 -12.46 2.82
N LEU A 117 4.99 -11.66 1.76
CA LEU A 117 5.93 -10.55 1.64
C LEU A 117 5.33 -9.19 2.01
N GLN A 118 4.11 -9.18 2.53
CA GLN A 118 3.41 -7.98 2.97
C GLN A 118 3.25 -8.00 4.49
N SER A 119 3.18 -6.83 5.10
CA SER A 119 2.98 -6.66 6.54
C SER A 119 1.51 -6.85 6.92
N THR A 120 0.96 -8.00 6.63
CA THR A 120 -0.45 -8.36 6.90
C THR A 120 -0.56 -9.83 7.32
N LEU A 121 -1.78 -10.23 7.70
CA LEU A 121 -2.06 -11.62 8.06
C LEU A 121 -1.90 -12.54 6.85
N SER A 122 -1.04 -13.54 6.97
CA SER A 122 -0.96 -14.70 6.09
C SER A 122 -1.50 -15.91 6.84
N ILE A 123 -2.33 -16.72 6.18
CA ILE A 123 -2.86 -17.96 6.76
C ILE A 123 -2.24 -19.12 6.00
N GLU A 124 -1.45 -19.92 6.71
CA GLU A 124 -0.62 -20.97 6.13
C GLU A 124 0.24 -20.40 4.98
N ASP A 125 0.45 -21.13 3.90
CA ASP A 125 1.21 -20.66 2.74
C ASP A 125 0.33 -20.01 1.65
N HIS A 126 -0.86 -19.51 2.03
CA HIS A 126 -1.83 -18.98 1.07
C HIS A 126 -1.79 -17.46 1.02
N SER A 127 -1.81 -16.93 -0.21
CA SER A 127 -2.05 -15.49 -0.43
C SER A 127 -3.55 -15.18 -0.37
N SER A 128 -3.88 -13.98 0.08
CA SER A 128 -5.26 -13.49 0.16
C SER A 128 -5.93 -13.38 -1.22
N CYS A 129 -5.15 -13.16 -2.29
CA CYS A 129 -5.62 -13.11 -3.68
C CYS A 129 -5.16 -14.33 -4.47
N ASP A 130 -5.95 -14.70 -5.51
CA ASP A 130 -5.53 -15.66 -6.52
C ASP A 130 -5.14 -14.91 -7.80
N TYR A 131 -4.09 -15.39 -8.46
CA TYR A 131 -3.60 -14.84 -9.72
C TYR A 131 -3.81 -15.78 -10.88
N LYS A 132 -3.99 -15.23 -12.07
CA LYS A 132 -3.96 -15.96 -13.35
C LYS A 132 -2.90 -15.33 -14.27
N LYS A 133 -2.40 -16.12 -15.20
CA LYS A 133 -1.51 -15.62 -16.24
C LYS A 133 -2.28 -14.70 -17.18
N LEU A 134 -1.75 -13.51 -17.44
CA LEU A 134 -2.17 -12.64 -18.52
C LEU A 134 -1.41 -13.02 -19.80
N ASP A 135 -0.11 -13.22 -19.64
CA ASP A 135 0.83 -13.63 -20.70
C ASP A 135 1.98 -14.45 -20.09
N LYS A 136 3.05 -14.68 -20.87
CA LYS A 136 4.23 -15.45 -20.44
C LYS A 136 4.84 -14.94 -19.14
N PHE A 137 4.84 -13.63 -18.92
CA PHE A 137 5.58 -12.95 -17.85
C PHE A 137 4.68 -12.27 -16.82
N ASN A 138 3.45 -11.96 -17.17
CA ASN A 138 2.58 -11.15 -16.33
C ASN A 138 1.48 -11.97 -15.66
N LEU A 139 1.24 -11.64 -14.39
CA LEU A 139 0.14 -12.16 -13.60
C LEU A 139 -0.84 -11.03 -13.29
N ILE A 140 -2.12 -11.31 -13.38
CA ILE A 140 -3.22 -10.43 -12.95
C ILE A 140 -4.09 -11.15 -11.92
N VAL A 141 -4.83 -10.39 -11.13
CA VAL A 141 -5.74 -10.95 -10.14
C VAL A 141 -6.83 -11.73 -10.85
N LYS A 142 -7.00 -13.01 -10.50
CA LYS A 142 -8.13 -13.86 -10.89
C LYS A 142 -9.29 -13.70 -9.92
N LYS A 143 -8.96 -13.71 -8.63
CA LYS A 143 -9.89 -13.51 -7.53
C LYS A 143 -9.24 -12.57 -6.54
N GLY A 144 -9.82 -11.40 -6.42
CA GLY A 144 -9.37 -10.35 -5.51
C GLY A 144 -10.00 -10.49 -4.12
N VAL A 145 -9.71 -9.51 -3.32
CA VAL A 145 -10.17 -9.35 -1.93
C VAL A 145 -11.12 -8.16 -1.86
N ARG A 146 -12.18 -8.29 -1.07
CA ARG A 146 -13.05 -7.19 -0.67
C ARG A 146 -12.85 -6.88 0.80
N ILE A 147 -12.79 -5.62 1.11
CA ILE A 147 -12.79 -5.15 2.50
C ILE A 147 -14.23 -5.16 3.01
N ILE A 148 -14.51 -5.99 4.00
CA ILE A 148 -15.88 -6.19 4.55
C ILE A 148 -16.19 -5.10 5.55
N LYS A 149 -15.23 -4.83 6.44
CA LYS A 149 -15.37 -3.80 7.49
C LYS A 149 -14.07 -3.02 7.58
N LYS A 150 -14.20 -1.74 7.87
CA LYS A 150 -13.07 -0.87 8.20
C LYS A 150 -13.50 0.19 9.19
N ASN A 151 -12.62 0.57 10.08
CA ASN A 151 -12.81 1.65 11.02
C ASN A 151 -11.48 2.33 11.31
N THR A 152 -11.48 3.65 11.28
CA THR A 152 -10.31 4.47 11.59
C THR A 152 -10.69 5.42 12.73
N VAL A 153 -9.97 5.34 13.84
CA VAL A 153 -10.12 6.23 14.99
C VAL A 153 -8.83 7.02 15.14
N PHE A 154 -8.97 8.32 15.24
CA PHE A 154 -7.88 9.23 15.50
C PHE A 154 -8.24 10.13 16.67
N GLU A 155 -7.60 9.89 17.79
CA GLU A 155 -7.76 10.67 19.01
C GLU A 155 -6.42 11.20 19.52
N LYS A 156 -6.48 12.11 20.47
CA LYS A 156 -5.29 12.77 21.02
C LYS A 156 -4.28 11.77 21.59
N ASN A 157 -4.77 10.69 22.21
CA ASN A 157 -3.93 9.76 22.97
C ASN A 157 -3.71 8.42 22.24
N TYR A 158 -4.49 8.09 21.23
CA TYR A 158 -4.33 6.83 20.50
C TYR A 158 -4.85 6.92 19.06
N TRP A 159 -4.32 6.05 18.22
CA TRP A 159 -4.78 5.82 16.86
C TRP A 159 -5.16 4.36 16.70
N LYS A 160 -6.21 4.13 15.93
CA LYS A 160 -6.64 2.77 15.61
C LYS A 160 -7.11 2.72 14.16
N ILE A 161 -6.56 1.80 13.40
CA ILE A 161 -7.10 1.36 12.13
C ILE A 161 -7.45 -0.12 12.29
N SER A 162 -8.65 -0.50 11.93
CA SER A 162 -9.08 -1.90 11.93
C SER A 162 -9.84 -2.21 10.67
N GLY A 163 -9.71 -3.44 10.20
CA GLY A 163 -10.38 -3.92 9.01
C GLY A 163 -10.55 -5.42 9.01
N SER A 164 -11.46 -5.90 8.17
CA SER A 164 -11.60 -7.31 7.83
C SER A 164 -11.83 -7.46 6.34
N HIS A 165 -11.42 -8.60 5.79
CA HIS A 165 -11.54 -8.88 4.37
C HIS A 165 -11.95 -10.33 4.10
N ASP A 166 -12.45 -10.62 2.90
CA ASP A 166 -12.97 -11.94 2.48
C ASP A 166 -11.94 -12.85 1.81
N GLY A 167 -10.68 -12.45 1.73
CA GLY A 167 -9.65 -13.13 0.93
C GLY A 167 -9.46 -14.61 1.28
N TYR A 168 -9.71 -15.00 2.53
CA TYR A 168 -9.53 -16.36 3.01
C TYR A 168 -10.84 -17.17 3.18
N LEU A 169 -12.01 -16.52 3.17
CA LEU A 169 -13.28 -17.17 3.46
C LEU A 169 -13.55 -18.44 2.62
N LYS A 170 -13.28 -18.36 1.32
CA LYS A 170 -13.50 -19.52 0.43
C LYS A 170 -12.41 -20.57 0.52
N LYS A 171 -11.22 -20.21 0.96
CA LYS A 171 -10.09 -21.16 1.07
C LYS A 171 -10.22 -22.05 2.28
N PHE A 172 -10.71 -21.50 3.38
CA PHE A 172 -10.76 -22.19 4.67
C PHE A 172 -12.19 -22.54 5.12
N LYS A 173 -13.21 -22.25 4.31
CA LYS A 173 -14.63 -22.57 4.60
C LYS A 173 -15.11 -22.10 5.98
N THR A 174 -14.61 -20.95 6.41
CA THR A 174 -14.99 -20.29 7.67
C THR A 174 -16.05 -19.24 7.43
#